data_e3198d2851702527d6bbafd8dd57151c
#
_entry.id   e3198d2851702527d6bbafd8dd57151c
#
_cell.length_a   1.000
_cell.length_b   1.000
_cell.length_c   1.000
_cell.angle_alpha   90.00
_cell.angle_beta   90.00
_cell.angle_gamma   90.00
#
_symmetry.space_group_name_H-M   'P 1'
#
loop_
_entity.id
_entity.type
_entity.pdbx_description
1 polymer ?
#
loop_
_entity_poly.entity_id
_entity_poly.type
_entity_poly.pdbx_seq_one_letter_code
_entity_poly.pdbx_strand_id
1 'polypeptide(L)'
;VNIPVTVGYSTPEEFGALVKGIFDNVPNIDQAVISVHCHNDLGMSAANSLAALENGARQIEGCINGLGERAGNAALEEVIMAIETRPDHYKVETNINTSEIGNSSRMVSSIFGIPVQANKAIVGQNAFRHSSGIHQDAYLKERTTFEIMEPDTVGWRGQAIVLGKLSGRAGLRSRLHELGYDLSDDELANVFVTFKDLADNKREVTDVDLEALMSEQHRNIDTDSTYKVGSVHVVCGNDTEPQAKVTLECPDGETRTVEMKGTGPVDAVCKAIDQVVNLDIELTEFAVTAVTEGIDSLGEVTIRVAKDGSIYSGRSSDSDIVVASAKAYVNAINRLTTIGVQDRSTITGAV
;
A
#
# COMPACT_ATOMS: atom_id res chain seq x y z
N VAL A 1 8.81 23.46 33.66
CA VAL A 1 10.21 23.07 33.98
C VAL A 1 10.55 21.85 33.13
N ASN A 2 11.66 21.90 32.38
CA ASN A 2 12.08 20.78 31.53
C ASN A 2 13.15 19.92 32.20
N ILE A 3 12.97 18.59 32.12
CA ILE A 3 13.89 17.60 32.72
C ILE A 3 14.41 16.72 31.57
N PRO A 4 15.68 16.90 31.12
CA PRO A 4 16.24 16.13 30.03
C PRO A 4 16.94 14.85 30.51
N VAL A 5 16.80 13.76 29.74
CA VAL A 5 17.66 12.57 29.77
C VAL A 5 18.66 12.68 28.62
N THR A 6 19.69 13.49 28.82
CA THR A 6 20.59 13.99 27.75
C THR A 6 21.41 12.88 27.06
N VAL A 7 21.74 11.80 27.76
CA VAL A 7 22.56 10.70 27.22
C VAL A 7 21.82 9.37 27.09
N GLY A 8 20.49 9.39 27.28
CA GLY A 8 19.65 8.20 27.09
C GLY A 8 20.00 7.00 28.00
N TYR A 9 20.60 7.26 29.17
CA TYR A 9 21.13 6.22 30.07
C TYR A 9 20.11 5.67 31.06
N SER A 10 19.19 6.54 31.54
CA SER A 10 18.21 6.18 32.58
C SER A 10 17.21 5.13 32.08
N THR A 11 16.87 4.19 32.95
CA THR A 11 15.74 3.28 32.72
C THR A 11 14.41 3.99 32.96
N PRO A 12 13.27 3.46 32.42
CA PRO A 12 11.96 4.05 32.67
C PRO A 12 11.60 4.15 34.16
N GLU A 13 11.95 3.14 34.95
CA GLU A 13 11.71 3.11 36.37
C GLU A 13 12.50 4.22 37.11
N GLU A 14 13.80 4.35 36.82
CA GLU A 14 14.64 5.40 37.42
C GLU A 14 14.16 6.79 37.05
N PHE A 15 13.79 7.02 35.81
CA PHE A 15 13.35 8.32 35.33
C PHE A 15 11.95 8.67 35.86
N GLY A 16 11.03 7.70 35.88
CA GLY A 16 9.73 7.86 36.55
C GLY A 16 9.86 8.22 38.05
N ALA A 17 10.75 7.51 38.75
CA ALA A 17 11.01 7.80 40.20
C ALA A 17 11.64 9.17 40.38
N LEU A 18 12.51 9.65 39.48
CA LEU A 18 13.06 11.01 39.53
C LEU A 18 11.94 12.04 39.39
N VAL A 19 11.07 11.90 38.39
CA VAL A 19 9.94 12.83 38.19
C VAL A 19 9.00 12.81 39.38
N LYS A 20 8.65 11.62 39.91
CA LYS A 20 7.85 11.49 41.10
C LYS A 20 8.52 12.19 42.29
N GLY A 21 9.83 12.01 42.46
CA GLY A 21 10.59 12.64 43.54
C GLY A 21 10.55 14.16 43.48
N ILE A 22 10.44 14.77 42.31
CA ILE A 22 10.25 16.21 42.15
C ILE A 22 8.87 16.63 42.72
N PHE A 23 7.81 15.90 42.38
CA PHE A 23 6.48 16.17 42.88
C PHE A 23 6.37 15.96 44.40
N ASP A 24 7.07 14.96 44.93
CA ASP A 24 7.04 14.64 46.35
C ASP A 24 7.83 15.65 47.21
N ASN A 25 8.90 16.27 46.66
CA ASN A 25 9.84 17.06 47.47
C ASN A 25 9.88 18.56 47.14
N VAL A 26 9.32 19.00 46.03
CA VAL A 26 9.33 20.43 45.67
C VAL A 26 7.99 21.08 46.06
N PRO A 27 7.95 21.97 47.05
CA PRO A 27 6.74 22.69 47.41
C PRO A 27 6.21 23.46 46.17
N ASN A 28 4.90 23.49 46.00
CA ASN A 28 4.21 24.22 44.94
C ASN A 28 4.59 23.81 43.49
N ILE A 29 5.10 22.62 43.29
CA ILE A 29 5.41 22.10 41.92
C ILE A 29 4.15 21.97 41.07
N ASP A 30 2.99 21.84 41.67
CA ASP A 30 1.67 21.81 41.04
C ASP A 30 1.33 23.11 40.28
N GLN A 31 2.05 24.21 40.54
CA GLN A 31 1.93 25.47 39.80
C GLN A 31 2.77 25.49 38.50
N ALA A 32 3.55 24.44 38.22
CA ALA A 32 4.40 24.33 37.08
C ALA A 32 4.10 23.07 36.26
N VAL A 33 4.13 23.18 34.96
CA VAL A 33 4.15 22.02 34.06
C VAL A 33 5.55 21.42 34.04
N ILE A 34 5.66 20.14 34.36
CA ILE A 34 6.90 19.37 34.17
C ILE A 34 6.90 18.83 32.72
N SER A 35 7.93 19.26 31.99
CA SER A 35 8.26 18.79 30.64
C SER A 35 9.41 17.81 30.72
N VAL A 36 9.43 16.82 29.85
CA VAL A 36 10.53 15.86 29.74
C VAL A 36 11.03 15.77 28.31
N HIS A 37 12.37 15.56 28.17
CA HIS A 37 13.03 15.41 26.90
C HIS A 37 14.00 14.22 26.98
N CYS A 38 13.74 13.15 26.23
CA CYS A 38 14.46 11.90 26.34
C CYS A 38 15.20 11.55 25.06
N HIS A 39 16.51 11.23 25.18
CA HIS A 39 17.33 10.68 24.09
C HIS A 39 17.25 9.16 24.06
N ASN A 40 17.55 8.58 22.88
CA ASN A 40 17.21 7.19 22.53
C ASN A 40 18.44 6.26 22.48
N ASP A 41 19.53 6.57 23.17
CA ASP A 41 20.80 5.83 23.06
C ASP A 41 20.67 4.33 23.41
N LEU A 42 19.81 3.99 24.37
CA LEU A 42 19.48 2.60 24.73
C LEU A 42 18.12 2.12 24.17
N GLY A 43 17.47 2.90 23.29
CA GLY A 43 16.18 2.53 22.74
C GLY A 43 15.00 2.71 23.69
N MET A 44 15.15 3.49 24.76
CA MET A 44 14.14 3.63 25.82
C MET A 44 13.48 5.03 25.89
N SER A 45 13.74 5.91 24.94
CA SER A 45 13.26 7.29 25.01
C SER A 45 11.74 7.42 25.10
N ALA A 46 10.98 6.67 24.31
CA ALA A 46 9.53 6.64 24.39
C ALA A 46 9.05 6.07 25.72
N ALA A 47 9.64 4.97 26.19
CA ALA A 47 9.31 4.36 27.47
C ALA A 47 9.63 5.28 28.67
N ASN A 48 10.77 5.99 28.63
CA ASN A 48 11.12 6.98 29.63
C ASN A 48 10.11 8.14 29.66
N SER A 49 9.71 8.63 28.50
CA SER A 49 8.71 9.70 28.38
C SER A 49 7.36 9.29 28.92
N LEU A 50 6.91 8.06 28.66
CA LEU A 50 5.68 7.51 29.20
C LEU A 50 5.75 7.28 30.71
N ALA A 51 6.87 6.77 31.23
CA ALA A 51 7.08 6.63 32.67
C ALA A 51 7.07 7.99 33.42
N ALA A 52 7.63 9.03 32.81
CA ALA A 52 7.53 10.38 33.33
C ALA A 52 6.07 10.90 33.36
N LEU A 53 5.30 10.60 32.30
CA LEU A 53 3.88 10.95 32.23
C LEU A 53 3.07 10.30 33.36
N GLU A 54 3.29 9.01 33.62
CA GLU A 54 2.65 8.27 34.72
C GLU A 54 3.00 8.86 36.09
N ASN A 55 4.16 9.50 36.21
CA ASN A 55 4.66 10.08 37.44
C ASN A 55 4.47 11.61 37.54
N GLY A 56 3.61 12.19 36.70
CA GLY A 56 3.15 13.59 36.87
C GLY A 56 3.59 14.55 35.77
N ALA A 57 4.50 14.21 34.87
CA ALA A 57 4.82 15.06 33.73
C ALA A 57 3.57 15.28 32.87
N ARG A 58 3.47 16.46 32.25
CA ARG A 58 2.33 16.81 31.37
C ARG A 58 2.75 17.43 30.06
N GLN A 59 4.03 17.46 29.79
CA GLN A 59 4.61 17.85 28.51
C GLN A 59 5.72 16.88 28.14
N ILE A 60 5.72 16.42 26.88
CA ILE A 60 6.76 15.54 26.33
C ILE A 60 7.33 16.26 25.12
N GLU A 61 8.65 16.39 25.09
CA GLU A 61 9.40 16.93 23.96
C GLU A 61 10.07 15.78 23.24
N GLY A 62 9.79 15.65 21.94
CA GLY A 62 10.32 14.62 21.08
C GLY A 62 10.34 15.07 19.64
N CYS A 63 10.61 14.15 18.72
CA CYS A 63 10.66 14.43 17.30
C CYS A 63 9.85 13.40 16.52
N ILE A 64 9.27 13.84 15.40
CA ILE A 64 8.69 12.93 14.42
C ILE A 64 9.79 11.97 13.93
N ASN A 65 9.47 10.69 13.81
CA ASN A 65 10.40 9.59 13.49
C ASN A 65 11.53 9.39 14.51
N GLY A 66 11.48 10.05 15.66
CA GLY A 66 12.54 9.99 16.66
C GLY A 66 13.86 10.63 16.21
N LEU A 67 13.84 11.55 15.24
CA LEU A 67 15.05 12.22 14.76
C LEU A 67 15.74 12.99 15.88
N GLY A 68 17.06 13.12 15.81
CA GLY A 68 17.86 13.86 16.77
C GLY A 68 19.32 13.39 16.80
N GLU A 69 20.07 13.94 17.75
CA GLU A 69 21.48 13.58 17.91
C GLU A 69 21.66 12.11 18.29
N ARG A 70 22.75 11.53 17.82
CA ARG A 70 23.17 10.13 18.04
C ARG A 70 22.11 9.13 17.62
N ALA A 71 21.43 8.45 18.57
CA ALA A 71 20.33 7.52 18.30
C ALA A 71 18.96 8.19 18.23
N GLY A 72 18.90 9.52 18.35
CA GLY A 72 17.69 10.33 18.24
C GLY A 72 16.99 10.61 19.58
N ASN A 73 15.79 11.14 19.47
CA ASN A 73 14.93 11.55 20.56
C ASN A 73 13.74 10.58 20.73
N ALA A 74 12.87 10.84 21.70
CA ALA A 74 11.59 10.16 21.78
C ALA A 74 10.79 10.39 20.49
N ALA A 75 10.35 9.30 19.87
CA ALA A 75 9.48 9.34 18.70
C ALA A 75 8.06 9.74 19.12
N LEU A 76 7.60 10.91 18.70
CA LEU A 76 6.29 11.45 19.12
C LEU A 76 5.16 10.53 18.70
N GLU A 77 5.20 9.93 17.51
CA GLU A 77 4.20 8.99 17.05
C GLU A 77 4.03 7.77 17.97
N GLU A 78 5.12 7.28 18.57
CA GLU A 78 5.08 6.15 19.50
C GLU A 78 4.44 6.54 20.83
N VAL A 79 4.79 7.72 21.34
CA VAL A 79 4.23 8.26 22.60
C VAL A 79 2.74 8.58 22.44
N ILE A 80 2.37 9.27 21.37
CA ILE A 80 0.99 9.65 21.06
C ILE A 80 0.12 8.40 20.95
N MET A 81 0.54 7.43 20.14
CA MET A 81 -0.27 6.23 19.91
C MET A 81 -0.30 5.30 21.12
N ALA A 82 0.72 5.30 21.99
CA ALA A 82 0.64 4.60 23.27
C ALA A 82 -0.47 5.17 24.14
N ILE A 83 -0.59 6.49 24.22
CA ILE A 83 -1.65 7.18 24.99
C ILE A 83 -3.03 6.88 24.40
N GLU A 84 -3.19 7.04 23.07
CA GLU A 84 -4.46 6.84 22.38
C GLU A 84 -4.94 5.38 22.40
N THR A 85 -4.02 4.42 22.31
CA THR A 85 -4.35 2.98 22.30
C THR A 85 -4.62 2.43 23.72
N ARG A 86 -4.02 3.04 24.75
CA ARG A 86 -4.14 2.60 26.13
C ARG A 86 -4.68 3.69 27.09
N PRO A 87 -5.87 4.27 26.79
CA PRO A 87 -6.51 5.27 27.66
C PRO A 87 -6.86 4.68 29.04
N ASP A 88 -7.07 3.36 29.11
CA ASP A 88 -7.29 2.63 30.35
C ASP A 88 -6.10 2.73 31.31
N HIS A 89 -4.89 2.80 30.78
CA HIS A 89 -3.64 2.82 31.54
C HIS A 89 -3.15 4.24 31.82
N TYR A 90 -2.96 5.05 30.78
CA TYR A 90 -2.35 6.38 30.93
C TYR A 90 -3.29 7.44 31.50
N LYS A 91 -4.60 7.32 31.31
CA LYS A 91 -5.64 8.22 31.88
C LYS A 91 -5.41 9.69 31.56
N VAL A 92 -4.83 9.97 30.40
CA VAL A 92 -4.61 11.30 29.83
C VAL A 92 -5.04 11.27 28.38
N GLU A 93 -5.30 12.44 27.82
CA GLU A 93 -5.73 12.61 26.44
C GLU A 93 -4.78 13.55 25.70
N THR A 94 -4.69 13.41 24.39
CA THR A 94 -4.03 14.36 23.50
C THR A 94 -5.06 15.00 22.58
N ASN A 95 -4.73 16.19 22.05
CA ASN A 95 -5.57 16.84 21.02
C ASN A 95 -4.94 16.71 19.62
N ILE A 96 -4.11 15.69 19.42
CA ILE A 96 -3.38 15.50 18.17
C ILE A 96 -4.25 14.74 17.18
N ASN A 97 -4.32 15.24 15.96
CA ASN A 97 -4.95 14.51 14.86
C ASN A 97 -4.05 13.34 14.43
N THR A 98 -4.30 12.16 14.95
CA THR A 98 -3.49 10.97 14.71
C THR A 98 -3.46 10.54 13.25
N SER A 99 -4.51 10.81 12.47
CA SER A 99 -4.57 10.46 11.03
C SER A 99 -3.51 11.18 10.18
N GLU A 100 -2.89 12.25 10.71
CA GLU A 100 -1.80 12.97 10.05
C GLU A 100 -0.41 12.45 10.41
N ILE A 101 -0.29 11.49 11.32
CA ILE A 101 1.01 10.92 11.74
C ILE A 101 1.78 10.35 10.56
N GLY A 102 1.15 9.52 9.73
CA GLY A 102 1.78 8.93 8.55
C GLY A 102 2.22 9.98 7.52
N ASN A 103 1.42 11.02 7.30
CA ASN A 103 1.75 12.14 6.41
C ASN A 103 2.94 12.93 6.96
N SER A 104 2.92 13.25 8.24
CA SER A 104 4.00 13.97 8.93
C SER A 104 5.31 13.20 8.89
N SER A 105 5.26 11.89 9.15
CA SER A 105 6.43 11.01 9.09
C SER A 105 7.07 11.00 7.70
N ARG A 106 6.28 10.83 6.64
CA ARG A 106 6.76 10.87 5.25
C ARG A 106 7.35 12.22 4.87
N MET A 107 6.69 13.31 5.25
CA MET A 107 7.17 14.67 5.00
C MET A 107 8.54 14.91 5.65
N VAL A 108 8.68 14.57 6.92
CA VAL A 108 9.94 14.72 7.66
C VAL A 108 11.04 13.86 7.04
N SER A 109 10.75 12.60 6.73
CA SER A 109 11.68 11.69 6.04
C SER A 109 12.17 12.27 4.70
N SER A 110 11.25 12.82 3.91
CA SER A 110 11.58 13.45 2.61
C SER A 110 12.44 14.70 2.76
N ILE A 111 12.12 15.58 3.71
CA ILE A 111 12.85 16.84 3.92
C ILE A 111 14.28 16.59 4.42
N PHE A 112 14.44 15.66 5.36
CA PHE A 112 15.75 15.33 5.95
C PHE A 112 16.58 14.34 5.14
N GLY A 113 15.98 13.66 4.16
CA GLY A 113 16.64 12.59 3.39
C GLY A 113 16.97 11.36 4.22
N ILE A 114 16.34 11.18 5.39
CA ILE A 114 16.54 10.03 6.28
C ILE A 114 15.34 9.09 6.14
N PRO A 115 15.50 7.91 5.54
CA PRO A 115 14.39 6.98 5.37
C PRO A 115 13.94 6.41 6.71
N VAL A 116 12.61 6.23 6.86
CA VAL A 116 12.04 5.54 8.00
C VAL A 116 12.37 4.05 7.93
N GLN A 117 12.83 3.46 9.02
CA GLN A 117 13.07 2.02 9.08
C GLN A 117 11.77 1.26 8.79
N ALA A 118 11.85 0.22 7.95
CA ALA A 118 10.67 -0.54 7.54
C ALA A 118 9.88 -1.15 8.73
N ASN A 119 10.58 -1.54 9.79
CA ASN A 119 9.99 -2.11 11.02
C ASN A 119 9.77 -1.09 12.14
N LYS A 120 9.86 0.22 11.86
CA LYS A 120 9.58 1.23 12.87
C LYS A 120 8.12 1.15 13.31
N ALA A 121 7.89 1.23 14.62
CA ALA A 121 6.55 1.24 15.17
C ALA A 121 5.72 2.39 14.56
N ILE A 122 4.43 2.18 14.40
CA ILE A 122 3.39 3.11 13.93
C ILE A 122 3.55 3.52 12.45
N VAL A 123 4.71 4.00 12.03
CA VAL A 123 4.92 4.65 10.72
C VAL A 123 5.74 3.84 9.72
N GLY A 124 6.37 2.75 10.16
CA GLY A 124 7.17 1.90 9.30
C GLY A 124 6.34 1.16 8.25
N GLN A 125 6.95 0.86 7.11
CA GLN A 125 6.28 0.15 6.02
C GLN A 125 5.68 -1.19 6.46
N ASN A 126 6.30 -1.85 7.45
CA ASN A 126 5.85 -3.16 7.96
C ASN A 126 4.92 -3.07 9.18
N ALA A 127 4.62 -1.88 9.68
CA ALA A 127 3.88 -1.69 10.95
C ALA A 127 2.53 -2.42 10.99
N PHE A 128 1.86 -2.53 9.83
CA PHE A 128 0.55 -3.19 9.68
C PHE A 128 0.58 -4.32 8.64
N ARG A 129 1.75 -4.93 8.38
CA ARG A 129 1.91 -5.97 7.36
C ARG A 129 1.97 -7.36 7.97
N HIS A 130 1.17 -8.26 7.42
CA HIS A 130 1.09 -9.66 7.81
C HIS A 130 1.66 -10.55 6.71
N SER A 131 2.75 -11.28 6.98
CA SER A 131 3.42 -12.19 6.04
C SER A 131 3.21 -13.67 6.35
N SER A 132 2.94 -14.03 7.61
CA SER A 132 2.70 -15.40 8.04
C SER A 132 1.28 -15.85 7.66
N GLY A 133 1.14 -17.05 7.10
CA GLY A 133 -0.16 -17.59 6.70
C GLY A 133 -1.17 -17.69 7.85
N ILE A 134 -0.72 -18.01 9.08
CA ILE A 134 -1.60 -18.03 10.27
C ILE A 134 -2.10 -16.63 10.60
N HIS A 135 -1.21 -15.61 10.54
CA HIS A 135 -1.60 -14.23 10.80
C HIS A 135 -2.54 -13.71 9.70
N GLN A 136 -2.27 -14.02 8.44
CA GLN A 136 -3.12 -13.64 7.31
C GLN A 136 -4.52 -14.24 7.42
N ASP A 137 -4.65 -15.52 7.75
CA ASP A 137 -5.94 -16.20 7.94
C ASP A 137 -6.73 -15.60 9.11
N ALA A 138 -6.08 -15.34 10.23
CA ALA A 138 -6.73 -14.73 11.39
C ALA A 138 -7.10 -13.26 11.14
N TYR A 139 -6.23 -12.47 10.50
CA TYR A 139 -6.51 -11.10 10.10
C TYR A 139 -7.73 -10.99 9.18
N LEU A 140 -7.86 -11.90 8.20
CA LEU A 140 -9.00 -11.93 7.29
C LEU A 140 -10.33 -12.28 7.98
N LYS A 141 -10.26 -13.06 9.07
CA LYS A 141 -11.44 -13.42 9.88
C LYS A 141 -11.82 -12.35 10.88
N GLU A 142 -10.84 -11.79 11.57
CA GLU A 142 -11.02 -10.75 12.58
C GLU A 142 -9.73 -9.95 12.73
N ARG A 143 -9.72 -8.71 12.24
CA ARG A 143 -8.54 -7.83 12.21
C ARG A 143 -7.95 -7.58 13.59
N THR A 144 -8.81 -7.38 14.59
CA THR A 144 -8.41 -7.08 15.98
C THR A 144 -7.59 -8.18 16.65
N THR A 145 -7.54 -9.39 16.05
CA THR A 145 -6.69 -10.48 16.54
C THR A 145 -5.19 -10.12 16.51
N PHE A 146 -4.75 -9.33 15.53
CA PHE A 146 -3.35 -8.97 15.35
C PHE A 146 -3.11 -7.45 15.18
N GLU A 147 -4.16 -6.65 15.19
CA GLU A 147 -4.06 -5.20 15.11
C GLU A 147 -4.60 -4.56 16.39
N ILE A 148 -3.76 -3.82 17.10
CA ILE A 148 -4.14 -3.06 18.30
C ILE A 148 -4.70 -1.66 17.96
N MET A 149 -4.57 -1.25 16.70
CA MET A 149 -5.06 -0.01 16.13
C MET A 149 -5.31 -0.19 14.63
N GLU A 150 -6.22 0.58 14.07
CA GLU A 150 -6.48 0.54 12.64
C GLU A 150 -5.45 1.39 11.86
N PRO A 151 -4.97 0.94 10.68
CA PRO A 151 -3.99 1.67 9.86
C PRO A 151 -4.43 3.10 9.52
N ASP A 152 -5.72 3.30 9.24
CA ASP A 152 -6.27 4.59 8.87
C ASP A 152 -6.22 5.62 10.02
N THR A 153 -6.28 5.16 11.28
CA THR A 153 -6.20 6.05 12.45
C THR A 153 -4.87 6.78 12.55
N VAL A 154 -3.82 6.25 11.93
CA VAL A 154 -2.49 6.86 11.87
C VAL A 154 -2.11 7.33 10.47
N GLY A 155 -3.04 7.27 9.50
CA GLY A 155 -2.77 7.64 8.11
C GLY A 155 -1.71 6.78 7.44
N TRP A 156 -1.60 5.51 7.87
CA TRP A 156 -0.71 4.54 7.24
C TRP A 156 -1.30 4.12 5.89
N ARG A 157 -0.43 4.00 4.89
CA ARG A 157 -0.80 3.59 3.53
C ARG A 157 0.06 2.43 3.10
N GLY A 158 -0.56 1.31 2.78
CA GLY A 158 0.13 0.12 2.33
C GLY A 158 -0.80 -1.09 2.24
N GLN A 159 -0.24 -2.21 1.80
CA GLN A 159 -0.95 -3.48 1.74
C GLN A 159 -0.73 -4.25 3.05
N ALA A 160 -1.80 -4.61 3.73
CA ALA A 160 -1.72 -5.35 4.99
C ALA A 160 -1.27 -6.81 4.77
N ILE A 161 -1.69 -7.46 3.69
CA ILE A 161 -1.28 -8.83 3.36
C ILE A 161 -0.10 -8.80 2.39
N VAL A 162 1.02 -9.36 2.83
CA VAL A 162 2.23 -9.51 2.01
C VAL A 162 2.41 -10.97 1.67
N LEU A 163 2.43 -11.28 0.38
CA LEU A 163 2.59 -12.63 -0.10
C LEU A 163 4.06 -13.03 -0.23
N GLY A 164 4.39 -14.23 0.21
CA GLY A 164 5.73 -14.78 0.16
C GLY A 164 5.79 -16.21 0.69
N LYS A 165 7.00 -16.69 0.98
CA LYS A 165 7.26 -18.06 1.42
C LYS A 165 6.37 -18.57 2.55
N LEU A 166 6.00 -17.72 3.50
CA LEU A 166 5.22 -18.09 4.69
C LEU A 166 3.71 -17.91 4.49
N SER A 167 3.27 -17.39 3.34
CA SER A 167 1.85 -17.17 3.05
C SER A 167 1.09 -18.48 2.84
N GLY A 168 -0.13 -18.51 3.36
CA GLY A 168 -1.09 -19.59 3.22
C GLY A 168 -2.08 -19.38 2.07
N ARG A 169 -2.97 -20.38 1.86
CA ARG A 169 -4.02 -20.31 0.81
C ARG A 169 -5.00 -19.17 1.02
N ALA A 170 -5.32 -18.81 2.27
CA ALA A 170 -6.25 -17.73 2.57
C ALA A 170 -5.73 -16.36 2.09
N GLY A 171 -4.46 -16.06 2.38
CA GLY A 171 -3.82 -14.83 1.89
C GLY A 171 -3.73 -14.77 0.38
N LEU A 172 -3.35 -15.88 -0.28
CA LEU A 172 -3.31 -15.96 -1.74
C LEU A 172 -4.70 -15.76 -2.35
N ARG A 173 -5.73 -16.44 -1.83
CA ARG A 173 -7.12 -16.31 -2.30
C ARG A 173 -7.61 -14.87 -2.19
N SER A 174 -7.40 -14.25 -1.03
CA SER A 174 -7.82 -12.86 -0.81
C SER A 174 -7.18 -11.92 -1.82
N ARG A 175 -5.87 -12.08 -2.07
CA ARG A 175 -5.18 -11.21 -3.02
C ARG A 175 -5.58 -11.46 -4.47
N LEU A 176 -5.80 -12.70 -4.85
CA LEU A 176 -6.31 -13.04 -6.19
C LEU A 176 -7.71 -12.49 -6.40
N HIS A 177 -8.59 -12.58 -5.39
CA HIS A 177 -9.93 -11.99 -5.43
C HIS A 177 -9.88 -10.46 -5.61
N GLU A 178 -8.99 -9.76 -4.86
CA GLU A 178 -8.77 -8.31 -5.04
C GLU A 178 -8.26 -7.96 -6.44
N LEU A 179 -7.53 -8.87 -7.10
CA LEU A 179 -7.09 -8.74 -8.48
C LEU A 179 -8.13 -9.17 -9.52
N GLY A 180 -9.34 -9.57 -9.08
CA GLY A 180 -10.46 -9.96 -9.94
C GLY A 180 -10.45 -11.43 -10.37
N TYR A 181 -9.71 -12.30 -9.65
CA TYR A 181 -9.70 -13.75 -9.90
C TYR A 181 -10.49 -14.49 -8.83
N ASP A 182 -11.68 -14.98 -9.18
CA ASP A 182 -12.48 -15.88 -8.34
C ASP A 182 -12.17 -17.33 -8.70
N LEU A 183 -11.49 -18.03 -7.78
CA LEU A 183 -11.05 -19.40 -7.98
C LEU A 183 -11.83 -20.36 -7.08
N SER A 184 -12.24 -21.49 -7.65
CA SER A 184 -12.70 -22.65 -6.89
C SER A 184 -11.59 -23.21 -5.99
N ASP A 185 -11.94 -24.09 -5.04
CA ASP A 185 -10.96 -24.69 -4.13
C ASP A 185 -9.91 -25.55 -4.86
N ASP A 186 -10.31 -26.24 -5.93
CA ASP A 186 -9.42 -27.07 -6.75
C ASP A 186 -8.47 -26.21 -7.60
N GLU A 187 -8.97 -25.15 -8.21
CA GLU A 187 -8.15 -24.20 -8.98
C GLU A 187 -7.14 -23.51 -8.06
N LEU A 188 -7.59 -23.02 -6.91
CA LEU A 188 -6.69 -22.42 -5.92
C LEU A 188 -5.63 -23.41 -5.45
N ALA A 189 -5.95 -24.70 -5.27
CA ALA A 189 -4.98 -25.69 -4.86
C ALA A 189 -3.87 -25.85 -5.91
N ASN A 190 -4.20 -25.84 -7.19
CA ASN A 190 -3.24 -25.92 -8.29
C ASN A 190 -2.37 -24.66 -8.38
N VAL A 191 -3.01 -23.46 -8.32
CA VAL A 191 -2.31 -22.17 -8.29
C VAL A 191 -1.37 -22.07 -7.09
N PHE A 192 -1.80 -22.60 -5.93
CA PHE A 192 -1.00 -22.54 -4.71
C PHE A 192 0.31 -23.31 -4.81
N VAL A 193 0.37 -24.41 -5.54
CA VAL A 193 1.62 -25.16 -5.76
C VAL A 193 2.63 -24.28 -6.51
N THR A 194 2.23 -23.73 -7.66
CA THR A 194 3.10 -22.86 -8.47
C THR A 194 3.47 -21.57 -7.74
N PHE A 195 2.52 -21.00 -6.95
CA PHE A 195 2.79 -19.86 -6.08
C PHE A 195 3.89 -20.18 -5.06
N LYS A 196 3.88 -21.37 -4.44
CA LYS A 196 4.90 -21.77 -3.46
C LYS A 196 6.27 -21.90 -4.09
N ASP A 197 6.36 -22.48 -5.29
CA ASP A 197 7.61 -22.58 -6.03
C ASP A 197 8.19 -21.18 -6.35
N LEU A 198 7.33 -20.24 -6.75
CA LEU A 198 7.71 -18.85 -6.98
C LEU A 198 8.15 -18.16 -5.67
N ALA A 199 7.39 -18.32 -4.60
CA ALA A 199 7.64 -17.71 -3.30
C ALA A 199 8.89 -18.27 -2.59
N ASP A 200 9.35 -19.46 -2.93
CA ASP A 200 10.62 -20.00 -2.43
C ASP A 200 11.85 -19.30 -3.03
N ASN A 201 11.68 -18.72 -4.20
CA ASN A 201 12.73 -18.02 -4.93
C ASN A 201 12.66 -16.48 -4.81
N LYS A 202 11.58 -15.94 -4.22
CA LYS A 202 11.37 -14.49 -4.05
C LYS A 202 11.07 -14.15 -2.59
N ARG A 203 11.58 -13.00 -2.13
CA ARG A 203 11.29 -12.49 -0.79
C ARG A 203 9.82 -12.06 -0.63
N GLU A 204 9.27 -11.44 -1.66
CA GLU A 204 7.89 -10.96 -1.73
C GLU A 204 7.35 -11.26 -3.14
N VAL A 205 6.16 -11.85 -3.21
CA VAL A 205 5.44 -12.10 -4.45
C VAL A 205 4.51 -10.93 -4.71
N THR A 206 4.76 -10.23 -5.80
CA THR A 206 4.02 -9.03 -6.18
C THR A 206 2.75 -9.38 -6.97
N ASP A 207 1.87 -8.40 -7.16
CA ASP A 207 0.69 -8.55 -7.99
C ASP A 207 1.05 -8.94 -9.44
N VAL A 208 2.14 -8.38 -9.97
CA VAL A 208 2.66 -8.73 -11.31
C VAL A 208 3.01 -10.20 -11.40
N ASP A 209 3.62 -10.75 -10.34
CA ASP A 209 3.96 -12.17 -10.28
C ASP A 209 2.71 -13.05 -10.26
N LEU A 210 1.69 -12.64 -9.49
CA LEU A 210 0.42 -13.37 -9.44
C LEU A 210 -0.30 -13.33 -10.78
N GLU A 211 -0.27 -12.21 -11.45
CA GLU A 211 -0.86 -12.05 -12.78
C GLU A 211 -0.14 -12.89 -13.83
N ALA A 212 1.20 -12.94 -13.79
CA ALA A 212 1.99 -13.82 -14.65
C ALA A 212 1.64 -15.28 -14.39
N LEU A 213 1.54 -15.68 -13.12
CA LEU A 213 1.18 -17.04 -12.71
C LEU A 213 -0.23 -17.41 -13.19
N MET A 214 -1.20 -16.52 -13.06
CA MET A 214 -2.56 -16.73 -13.57
C MET A 214 -2.60 -16.80 -15.09
N SER A 215 -1.80 -15.96 -15.77
CA SER A 215 -1.71 -15.97 -17.24
C SER A 215 -1.09 -17.25 -17.79
N GLU A 216 -0.14 -17.86 -17.08
CA GLU A 216 0.44 -19.16 -17.47
C GLU A 216 -0.57 -20.30 -17.34
N GLN A 217 -1.40 -20.30 -16.31
CA GLN A 217 -2.47 -21.28 -16.14
C GLN A 217 -3.58 -21.14 -17.19
N HIS A 218 -3.87 -19.91 -17.62
CA HIS A 218 -4.86 -19.63 -18.67
C HIS A 218 -4.32 -19.76 -20.10
N ARG A 219 -3.02 -19.98 -20.32
CA ARG A 219 -2.43 -20.21 -21.66
C ARG A 219 -2.94 -21.46 -22.36
N ASN A 220 -3.70 -22.31 -21.67
CA ASN A 220 -4.44 -23.41 -22.30
C ASN A 220 -5.82 -23.01 -22.83
N ILE A 221 -6.21 -21.73 -22.75
CA ILE A 221 -7.44 -21.17 -23.32
C ILE A 221 -7.02 -20.31 -24.53
N ASP A 222 -7.54 -20.63 -25.69
CA ASP A 222 -7.31 -20.05 -27.01
C ASP A 222 -6.77 -18.59 -27.01
N THR A 223 -5.49 -18.43 -27.35
CA THR A 223 -4.84 -17.13 -27.54
C THR A 223 -5.34 -16.37 -28.79
N ASP A 224 -6.22 -16.95 -29.58
CA ASP A 224 -6.73 -16.36 -30.84
C ASP A 224 -7.97 -15.45 -30.63
N SER A 225 -8.53 -15.41 -29.40
CA SER A 225 -9.78 -14.67 -29.11
C SER A 225 -9.58 -13.41 -28.26
N THR A 226 -8.43 -12.74 -28.36
CA THR A 226 -8.12 -11.54 -27.55
C THR A 226 -7.73 -10.34 -28.41
N TYR A 227 -8.02 -9.13 -27.92
CA TYR A 227 -7.51 -7.89 -28.52
C TYR A 227 -6.01 -7.77 -28.33
N LYS A 228 -5.27 -7.32 -29.36
CA LYS A 228 -3.84 -7.01 -29.27
C LYS A 228 -3.57 -5.60 -29.80
N VAL A 229 -2.64 -4.90 -29.17
CA VAL A 229 -2.20 -3.58 -29.63
C VAL A 229 -1.22 -3.75 -30.77
N GLY A 230 -1.60 -3.34 -31.99
CA GLY A 230 -0.76 -3.36 -33.17
C GLY A 230 0.17 -2.13 -33.25
N SER A 231 -0.41 -0.92 -33.21
CA SER A 231 0.38 0.32 -33.18
C SER A 231 -0.33 1.44 -32.43
N VAL A 232 0.46 2.34 -31.85
CA VAL A 232 0.00 3.54 -31.18
C VAL A 232 0.79 4.73 -31.71
N HIS A 233 0.10 5.73 -32.27
CA HIS A 233 0.68 7.00 -32.68
C HIS A 233 -0.04 8.14 -31.95
N VAL A 234 0.71 8.99 -31.28
CA VAL A 234 0.15 10.09 -30.50
C VAL A 234 0.81 11.40 -30.92
N VAL A 235 -0.03 12.41 -31.11
CA VAL A 235 0.39 13.81 -31.31
C VAL A 235 -0.10 14.59 -30.10
N CYS A 236 0.80 15.20 -29.33
CA CYS A 236 0.47 16.01 -28.18
C CYS A 236 1.53 17.10 -27.94
N GLY A 237 1.14 18.16 -27.26
CA GLY A 237 2.01 19.27 -26.92
C GLY A 237 1.22 20.30 -26.10
N ASN A 238 1.88 21.35 -25.63
CA ASN A 238 1.24 22.42 -24.88
C ASN A 238 0.35 23.33 -25.72
N ASP A 239 0.53 23.32 -27.03
CA ASP A 239 -0.18 24.11 -28.03
C ASP A 239 -0.98 23.27 -29.04
N THR A 240 -0.99 21.96 -28.86
CA THR A 240 -1.62 20.99 -29.77
C THR A 240 -2.62 20.14 -29.01
N GLU A 241 -3.86 20.04 -29.52
CA GLU A 241 -4.88 19.18 -28.93
C GLU A 241 -4.42 17.71 -29.00
N PRO A 242 -4.37 16.98 -27.88
CA PRO A 242 -3.93 15.60 -27.86
C PRO A 242 -4.80 14.71 -28.75
N GLN A 243 -4.15 13.95 -29.64
CA GLN A 243 -4.80 13.04 -30.58
C GLN A 243 -4.03 11.73 -30.67
N ALA A 244 -4.74 10.60 -30.66
CA ALA A 244 -4.17 9.27 -30.75
C ALA A 244 -4.80 8.48 -31.88
N LYS A 245 -3.94 7.85 -32.68
CA LYS A 245 -4.31 6.83 -33.68
C LYS A 245 -3.86 5.47 -33.20
N VAL A 246 -4.81 4.60 -32.90
CA VAL A 246 -4.56 3.25 -32.36
C VAL A 246 -5.02 2.20 -33.34
N THR A 247 -4.18 1.19 -33.56
CA THR A 247 -4.50 0.01 -34.35
C THR A 247 -4.59 -1.20 -33.42
N LEU A 248 -5.73 -1.88 -33.41
CA LEU A 248 -5.95 -3.11 -32.66
C LEU A 248 -6.17 -4.30 -33.62
N GLU A 249 -5.57 -5.42 -33.26
CA GLU A 249 -5.97 -6.74 -33.77
C GLU A 249 -7.12 -7.24 -32.91
N CYS A 250 -8.27 -7.52 -33.52
CA CYS A 250 -9.50 -7.89 -32.80
C CYS A 250 -9.67 -9.43 -32.74
N PRO A 251 -10.48 -9.95 -31.79
CA PRO A 251 -10.75 -11.37 -31.62
C PRO A 251 -11.36 -12.06 -32.88
N ASP A 252 -11.96 -11.28 -33.77
CA ASP A 252 -12.50 -11.76 -35.06
C ASP A 252 -11.45 -11.88 -36.17
N GLY A 253 -10.16 -11.60 -35.84
CA GLY A 253 -9.04 -11.61 -36.76
C GLY A 253 -8.93 -10.34 -37.63
N GLU A 254 -9.83 -9.38 -37.49
CA GLU A 254 -9.75 -8.10 -38.18
C GLU A 254 -8.81 -7.12 -37.48
N THR A 255 -8.15 -6.29 -38.27
CA THR A 255 -7.34 -5.16 -37.76
C THR A 255 -8.14 -3.89 -37.93
N ARG A 256 -8.40 -3.18 -36.82
CA ARG A 256 -9.15 -1.93 -36.81
C ARG A 256 -8.27 -0.79 -36.36
N THR A 257 -8.33 0.33 -37.09
CA THR A 257 -7.58 1.54 -36.78
C THR A 257 -8.55 2.69 -36.56
N VAL A 258 -8.42 3.35 -35.41
CA VAL A 258 -9.27 4.48 -35.02
C VAL A 258 -8.40 5.62 -34.53
N GLU A 259 -8.86 6.85 -34.79
CA GLU A 259 -8.21 8.09 -34.38
C GLU A 259 -9.17 8.93 -33.53
N MET A 260 -8.74 9.29 -32.32
CA MET A 260 -9.56 10.02 -31.36
C MET A 260 -8.76 11.14 -30.70
N LYS A 261 -9.48 12.18 -30.28
CA LYS A 261 -8.96 13.29 -29.48
C LYS A 261 -9.25 13.08 -28.01
N GLY A 262 -8.38 13.63 -27.15
CA GLY A 262 -8.51 13.54 -25.72
C GLY A 262 -8.04 14.78 -24.99
N THR A 263 -8.25 14.77 -23.66
CA THR A 263 -7.72 15.82 -22.75
C THR A 263 -6.22 15.65 -22.49
N GLY A 264 -5.68 14.47 -22.79
CA GLY A 264 -4.26 14.13 -22.73
C GLY A 264 -3.96 12.92 -23.63
N PRO A 265 -2.65 12.57 -23.80
CA PRO A 265 -2.24 11.50 -24.68
C PRO A 265 -2.83 10.14 -24.30
N VAL A 266 -2.89 9.82 -23.01
CA VAL A 266 -3.45 8.56 -22.52
C VAL A 266 -4.97 8.52 -22.69
N ASP A 267 -5.67 9.62 -22.40
CA ASP A 267 -7.13 9.74 -22.59
C ASP A 267 -7.50 9.55 -24.09
N ALA A 268 -6.73 10.15 -25.00
CA ALA A 268 -6.95 9.96 -26.43
C ALA A 268 -6.78 8.51 -26.87
N VAL A 269 -5.78 7.82 -26.30
CA VAL A 269 -5.53 6.37 -26.55
C VAL A 269 -6.67 5.52 -26.02
N CYS A 270 -7.10 5.72 -24.78
CA CYS A 270 -8.20 4.97 -24.18
C CYS A 270 -9.50 5.15 -25.00
N LYS A 271 -9.84 6.38 -25.37
CA LYS A 271 -11.00 6.65 -26.24
C LYS A 271 -10.93 5.98 -27.59
N ALA A 272 -9.74 5.91 -28.21
CA ALA A 272 -9.57 5.21 -29.47
C ALA A 272 -9.78 3.69 -29.31
N ILE A 273 -9.34 3.12 -28.21
CA ILE A 273 -9.58 1.70 -27.88
C ILE A 273 -11.07 1.46 -27.62
N ASP A 274 -11.73 2.30 -26.80
CA ASP A 274 -13.16 2.19 -26.49
C ASP A 274 -14.03 2.20 -27.76
N GLN A 275 -13.67 3.04 -28.73
CA GLN A 275 -14.38 3.13 -30.01
C GLN A 275 -14.28 1.82 -30.82
N VAL A 276 -13.19 1.08 -30.69
CA VAL A 276 -13.01 -0.25 -31.35
C VAL A 276 -13.76 -1.32 -30.61
N VAL A 277 -13.61 -1.34 -29.28
CA VAL A 277 -14.11 -2.42 -28.40
C VAL A 277 -15.61 -2.29 -28.16
N ASN A 278 -16.14 -1.05 -28.14
CA ASN A 278 -17.53 -0.71 -27.96
C ASN A 278 -18.19 -1.38 -26.72
N LEU A 279 -17.49 -1.32 -25.59
CA LEU A 279 -17.96 -1.78 -24.29
C LEU A 279 -18.20 -0.56 -23.39
N ASP A 280 -19.30 -0.60 -22.61
CA ASP A 280 -19.57 0.39 -21.56
C ASP A 280 -18.78 0.01 -20.34
N ILE A 281 -17.62 0.65 -20.17
CA ILE A 281 -16.66 0.39 -19.09
C ILE A 281 -16.19 1.70 -18.46
N GLU A 282 -16.02 1.71 -17.15
CA GLU A 282 -15.51 2.86 -16.41
C GLU A 282 -14.06 2.61 -15.99
N LEU A 283 -13.16 3.55 -16.30
CA LEU A 283 -11.79 3.52 -15.80
C LEU A 283 -11.77 4.05 -14.37
N THR A 284 -11.48 3.18 -13.40
CA THR A 284 -11.53 3.50 -11.96
C THR A 284 -10.15 3.81 -11.37
N GLU A 285 -9.07 3.31 -11.98
CA GLU A 285 -7.71 3.58 -11.51
C GLU A 285 -6.74 3.63 -12.69
N PHE A 286 -5.83 4.61 -12.63
CA PHE A 286 -4.67 4.72 -13.50
C PHE A 286 -3.45 5.06 -12.65
N ALA A 287 -2.46 4.17 -12.62
CA ALA A 287 -1.23 4.36 -11.86
C ALA A 287 -0.01 4.08 -12.74
N VAL A 288 1.01 4.92 -12.56
CA VAL A 288 2.32 4.76 -13.24
C VAL A 288 3.41 4.66 -12.20
N THR A 289 4.24 3.63 -12.30
CA THR A 289 5.37 3.38 -11.40
C THR A 289 6.65 3.18 -12.21
N ALA A 290 7.74 3.83 -11.82
CA ALA A 290 9.04 3.56 -12.42
C ALA A 290 9.58 2.21 -11.89
N VAL A 291 9.97 1.32 -12.80
CA VAL A 291 10.48 -0.02 -12.47
C VAL A 291 12.00 -0.02 -12.37
N THR A 292 12.67 0.86 -13.12
CA THR A 292 14.14 1.00 -13.14
C THR A 292 14.53 2.45 -12.95
N GLU A 293 15.76 2.71 -12.48
CA GLU A 293 16.30 4.07 -12.37
C GLU A 293 16.98 4.49 -13.68
N GLY A 294 16.88 5.78 -14.03
CA GLY A 294 17.57 6.39 -15.18
C GLY A 294 16.63 6.96 -16.25
N ILE A 295 17.22 7.56 -17.29
CA ILE A 295 16.48 8.20 -18.40
C ILE A 295 15.75 7.15 -19.26
N ASP A 296 16.29 5.92 -19.34
CA ASP A 296 15.72 4.79 -20.09
C ASP A 296 14.89 3.86 -19.18
N SER A 297 14.34 4.40 -18.06
CA SER A 297 13.57 3.60 -17.12
C SER A 297 12.29 3.07 -17.75
N LEU A 298 11.99 1.79 -17.50
CA LEU A 298 10.70 1.20 -17.86
C LEU A 298 9.63 1.77 -16.94
N GLY A 299 8.57 2.33 -17.54
CA GLY A 299 7.36 2.72 -16.83
C GLY A 299 6.38 1.54 -16.79
N GLU A 300 6.01 1.08 -15.60
CA GLU A 300 4.89 0.16 -15.43
C GLU A 300 3.61 0.96 -15.27
N VAL A 301 2.60 0.59 -16.05
CA VAL A 301 1.26 1.16 -15.97
C VAL A 301 0.29 0.11 -15.47
N THR A 302 -0.47 0.46 -14.45
CA THR A 302 -1.60 -0.31 -13.94
C THR A 302 -2.89 0.44 -14.25
N ILE A 303 -3.86 -0.26 -14.86
CA ILE A 303 -5.19 0.26 -15.15
C ILE A 303 -6.23 -0.67 -14.53
N ARG A 304 -7.25 -0.11 -13.89
CA ARG A 304 -8.43 -0.83 -13.45
C ARG A 304 -9.67 -0.28 -14.14
N VAL A 305 -10.49 -1.19 -14.63
CA VAL A 305 -11.78 -0.87 -15.24
C VAL A 305 -12.90 -1.56 -14.49
N ALA A 306 -14.04 -0.88 -14.35
CA ALA A 306 -15.23 -1.43 -13.74
C ALA A 306 -16.31 -1.68 -14.78
N LYS A 307 -17.03 -2.79 -14.64
CA LYS A 307 -18.25 -3.12 -15.38
C LYS A 307 -19.17 -3.99 -14.54
N ASP A 308 -20.45 -3.67 -14.49
CA ASP A 308 -21.49 -4.43 -13.78
C ASP A 308 -21.13 -4.74 -12.32
N GLY A 309 -20.41 -3.81 -11.63
CA GLY A 309 -19.98 -3.94 -10.23
C GLY A 309 -18.70 -4.77 -10.01
N SER A 310 -18.10 -5.33 -11.06
CA SER A 310 -16.85 -6.07 -11.02
C SER A 310 -15.69 -5.20 -11.52
N ILE A 311 -14.49 -5.37 -10.93
CA ILE A 311 -13.28 -4.62 -11.30
C ILE A 311 -12.30 -5.57 -11.98
N TYR A 312 -11.76 -5.13 -13.11
CA TYR A 312 -10.76 -5.86 -13.90
C TYR A 312 -9.49 -5.04 -14.02
N SER A 313 -8.35 -5.64 -13.74
CA SER A 313 -7.05 -4.96 -13.76
C SER A 313 -6.23 -5.39 -14.95
N GLY A 314 -5.53 -4.45 -15.58
CA GLY A 314 -4.54 -4.71 -16.61
C GLY A 314 -3.24 -3.97 -16.33
N ARG A 315 -2.11 -4.61 -16.65
CA ARG A 315 -0.78 -4.03 -16.48
C ARG A 315 0.08 -4.22 -17.70
N SER A 316 0.99 -3.30 -17.91
CA SER A 316 2.04 -3.42 -18.92
C SER A 316 3.21 -2.51 -18.57
N SER A 317 4.40 -2.91 -19.01
CA SER A 317 5.62 -2.11 -18.88
C SER A 317 6.19 -1.82 -20.27
N ASP A 318 6.59 -0.58 -20.49
CA ASP A 318 7.26 -0.14 -21.72
C ASP A 318 8.17 1.06 -21.39
N SER A 319 9.13 1.35 -22.26
CA SER A 319 9.91 2.60 -22.18
C SER A 319 9.06 3.82 -22.54
N ASP A 320 7.97 3.63 -23.30
CA ASP A 320 6.96 4.65 -23.59
C ASP A 320 5.70 4.41 -22.73
N ILE A 321 5.43 5.33 -21.80
CA ILE A 321 4.28 5.26 -20.89
C ILE A 321 2.95 5.22 -21.63
N VAL A 322 2.84 5.86 -22.80
CA VAL A 322 1.60 5.87 -23.59
C VAL A 322 1.36 4.50 -24.23
N VAL A 323 2.41 3.85 -24.72
CA VAL A 323 2.36 2.48 -25.23
C VAL A 323 2.06 1.50 -24.11
N ALA A 324 2.71 1.65 -22.94
CA ALA A 324 2.40 0.87 -21.74
C ALA A 324 0.93 1.01 -21.32
N SER A 325 0.38 2.24 -21.38
CA SER A 325 -1.03 2.51 -21.07
C SER A 325 -1.99 1.82 -22.02
N ALA A 326 -1.71 1.86 -23.34
CA ALA A 326 -2.52 1.17 -24.33
C ALA A 326 -2.56 -0.33 -24.08
N LYS A 327 -1.40 -0.95 -23.85
CA LYS A 327 -1.28 -2.38 -23.57
C LYS A 327 -1.97 -2.77 -22.26
N ALA A 328 -1.79 -1.96 -21.19
CA ALA A 328 -2.43 -2.19 -19.90
C ALA A 328 -3.97 -2.12 -20.02
N TYR A 329 -4.49 -1.15 -20.76
CA TYR A 329 -5.92 -0.98 -20.95
C TYR A 329 -6.52 -2.16 -21.74
N VAL A 330 -5.88 -2.57 -22.84
CA VAL A 330 -6.30 -3.75 -23.61
C VAL A 330 -6.24 -5.03 -22.78
N ASN A 331 -5.24 -5.18 -21.91
CA ASN A 331 -5.15 -6.31 -20.98
C ASN A 331 -6.33 -6.35 -19.99
N ALA A 332 -6.76 -5.20 -19.46
CA ALA A 332 -7.93 -5.12 -18.59
C ALA A 332 -9.23 -5.51 -19.35
N ILE A 333 -9.38 -5.03 -20.58
CA ILE A 333 -10.51 -5.35 -21.45
C ILE A 333 -10.55 -6.85 -21.79
N ASN A 334 -9.42 -7.45 -22.15
CA ASN A 334 -9.34 -8.88 -22.44
C ASN A 334 -9.79 -9.73 -21.25
N ARG A 335 -9.42 -9.35 -20.03
CA ARG A 335 -9.89 -10.01 -18.80
C ARG A 335 -11.40 -9.90 -18.63
N LEU A 336 -11.93 -8.70 -18.81
CA LEU A 336 -13.37 -8.44 -18.73
C LEU A 336 -14.14 -9.31 -19.75
N THR A 337 -13.66 -9.40 -20.99
CA THR A 337 -14.33 -10.16 -22.04
C THR A 337 -14.20 -11.68 -21.87
N THR A 338 -13.07 -12.17 -21.34
CA THR A 338 -12.84 -13.61 -21.14
C THR A 338 -13.63 -14.15 -19.94
N ILE A 339 -13.64 -13.44 -18.82
CA ILE A 339 -14.33 -13.85 -17.59
C ILE A 339 -15.86 -13.66 -17.73
N GLY A 340 -16.32 -12.57 -18.34
CA GLY A 340 -17.75 -12.30 -18.55
C GLY A 340 -18.48 -13.27 -19.50
N VAL A 341 -17.74 -14.06 -20.29
CA VAL A 341 -18.30 -15.11 -21.14
C VAL A 341 -18.51 -16.42 -20.36
N GLN A 342 -17.68 -16.72 -19.36
CA GLN A 342 -17.82 -17.92 -18.54
C GLN A 342 -19.04 -17.86 -17.62
N ASP A 343 -19.36 -16.69 -17.04
CA ASP A 343 -20.54 -16.52 -16.18
C ASP A 343 -21.86 -16.74 -16.93
N ARG A 344 -21.92 -16.47 -18.23
CA ARG A 344 -23.11 -16.70 -19.04
C ARG A 344 -23.31 -18.16 -19.46
N SER A 345 -22.25 -18.95 -19.53
CA SER A 345 -22.34 -20.38 -19.91
C SER A 345 -22.81 -21.27 -18.76
N THR A 346 -22.61 -20.86 -17.50
CA THR A 346 -23.09 -21.58 -16.31
C THR A 346 -24.57 -21.36 -16.01
N ILE A 347 -25.19 -20.27 -16.51
CA ILE A 347 -26.63 -19.97 -16.28
C ILE A 347 -27.53 -20.65 -17.35
N THR A 348 -27.01 -21.05 -18.49
CA THR A 348 -27.79 -21.70 -19.57
C THR A 348 -27.81 -23.22 -19.53
N GLY A 349 -27.17 -23.86 -18.54
CA GLY A 349 -27.11 -25.31 -18.34
C GLY A 349 -28.13 -25.89 -17.36
N ALA A 350 -29.08 -25.11 -16.85
CA ALA A 350 -30.13 -25.57 -15.91
C ALA A 350 -31.53 -25.22 -16.44
N VAL A 351 -31.98 -25.93 -17.45
CA VAL A 351 -33.42 -26.12 -17.75
C VAL A 351 -33.63 -27.60 -18.09
#